data_a1a3414a844bf1e3b3e9b5679865a98b
#
_entry.id   a1a3414a844bf1e3b3e9b5679865a98b
#
_cell.length_a   1.000
_cell.length_b   1.000
_cell.length_c   1.000
_cell.angle_alpha   90.00
_cell.angle_beta   90.00
_cell.angle_gamma   90.00
#
_symmetry.space_group_name_H-M   'P 1'
#
loop_
_entity.id
_entity.type
_entity.pdbx_description
1 polymer ?
#
loop_
_entity_poly.entity_id
_entity_poly.type
_entity_poly.pdbx_seq_one_letter_code
_entity_poly.pdbx_strand_id
1 'polypeptide(L)'
;MASNSFGRLFRLTSFGESHGEVIGGVIDGMPSCIDIDFDFVQEELNRRRPGQSSLSTSRNETDRVQFLSGIFEGKSTGAPIAFIVPNSNQNSSDYDSLKDIFRPSHADYTYFQKFGIRDYRGGGRSSARITIARVVAGALAKLALRHIGVSIKAYVSQVGKVRLSQHYSQLDLNNIETNSVRCPDEPVATEMQQLIKATKASGNSVGGVVTCVVKGCPIGLGNPEFAKLHAQLGAAMLSINAAKGFEYGAGFDSAAAYGSDMNDEWRCEAGEIGTRTNNSGGIQGGISNGEDIYFRVAFKPVATILQKQQTIDSEGNNVEFTATGRHDPCVVPRSVSIVEAMTAMVLLDNYLLNKATQM
;
A
#
# COMPACT_ATOMS: atom_id res chain seq x y z
N MET A 1 5.04 -21.49 9.57
CA MET A 1 5.16 -20.11 10.06
C MET A 1 3.99 -19.29 9.53
N ALA A 2 3.30 -18.58 10.40
CA ALA A 2 2.14 -17.80 10.02
C ALA A 2 2.59 -16.45 9.43
N SER A 3 2.51 -16.29 8.10
CA SER A 3 2.81 -15.04 7.39
C SER A 3 1.55 -14.25 7.02
N ASN A 4 0.40 -14.59 7.63
CA ASN A 4 -0.88 -13.97 7.35
C ASN A 4 -1.30 -12.95 8.40
N SER A 5 -0.43 -12.70 9.39
CA SER A 5 -0.62 -11.70 10.44
C SER A 5 0.44 -10.60 10.34
N PHE A 6 0.02 -9.35 10.59
CA PHE A 6 0.86 -8.15 10.58
C PHE A 6 0.53 -7.29 11.81
N GLY A 7 1.56 -6.66 12.40
CA GLY A 7 1.44 -5.86 13.62
C GLY A 7 1.68 -6.64 14.91
N ARG A 8 1.85 -5.94 16.02
CA ARG A 8 2.12 -6.51 17.36
C ARG A 8 0.92 -6.35 18.28
N LEU A 9 0.58 -5.09 18.65
CA LEU A 9 -0.60 -4.73 19.42
C LEU A 9 -1.79 -4.50 18.49
N PHE A 10 -1.68 -3.58 17.54
CA PHE A 10 -2.67 -3.45 16.47
C PHE A 10 -2.34 -4.47 15.38
N ARG A 11 -3.04 -5.59 15.38
CA ARG A 11 -2.70 -6.74 14.57
C ARG A 11 -3.83 -7.17 13.64
N LEU A 12 -3.51 -7.28 12.34
CA LEU A 12 -4.38 -7.87 11.33
C LEU A 12 -3.96 -9.32 11.07
N THR A 13 -4.89 -10.27 11.15
CA THR A 13 -4.77 -11.60 10.55
C THR A 13 -5.73 -11.69 9.37
N SER A 14 -5.22 -11.86 8.14
CA SER A 14 -6.02 -11.90 6.92
C SER A 14 -6.20 -13.31 6.38
N PHE A 15 -7.36 -13.58 5.76
CA PHE A 15 -7.70 -14.85 5.13
C PHE A 15 -8.42 -14.65 3.79
N GLY A 16 -8.64 -15.74 3.06
CA GLY A 16 -9.31 -15.74 1.75
C GLY A 16 -8.35 -15.57 0.57
N GLU A 17 -8.77 -16.00 -0.59
CA GLU A 17 -8.05 -16.00 -1.87
C GLU A 17 -8.76 -15.13 -2.91
N SER A 18 -8.05 -14.76 -3.98
CA SER A 18 -8.58 -13.84 -5.00
C SER A 18 -9.82 -14.36 -5.73
N HIS A 19 -10.01 -15.67 -5.80
CA HIS A 19 -11.14 -16.37 -6.43
C HIS A 19 -11.86 -17.31 -5.44
N GLY A 20 -11.60 -17.18 -4.13
CA GLY A 20 -12.41 -17.77 -3.08
C GLY A 20 -13.74 -17.01 -2.89
N GLU A 21 -14.56 -17.43 -1.95
CA GLU A 21 -15.87 -16.82 -1.67
C GLU A 21 -15.71 -15.39 -1.12
N VAL A 22 -14.75 -15.18 -0.23
CA VAL A 22 -14.53 -13.90 0.45
C VAL A 22 -13.03 -13.61 0.64
N ILE A 23 -12.72 -12.33 0.83
CA ILE A 23 -11.49 -11.86 1.49
C ILE A 23 -11.92 -11.32 2.84
N GLY A 24 -11.22 -11.69 3.92
CA GLY A 24 -11.56 -11.21 5.25
C GLY A 24 -10.35 -11.03 6.14
N GLY A 25 -10.63 -10.60 7.34
CA GLY A 25 -9.61 -10.44 8.38
C GLY A 25 -10.20 -10.33 9.77
N VAL A 26 -9.33 -10.54 10.74
CA VAL A 26 -9.56 -10.24 12.15
C VAL A 26 -8.54 -9.21 12.57
N ILE A 27 -9.01 -8.10 13.10
CA ILE A 27 -8.19 -7.03 13.67
C ILE A 27 -8.28 -7.14 15.18
N ASP A 28 -7.14 -7.31 15.82
CA ASP A 28 -7.01 -7.32 17.27
C ASP A 28 -6.25 -6.07 17.74
N GLY A 29 -6.51 -5.62 18.99
CA GLY A 29 -5.85 -4.46 19.58
C GLY A 29 -6.33 -3.11 19.06
N MET A 30 -7.50 -3.02 18.45
CA MET A 30 -8.14 -1.72 18.18
C MET A 30 -8.53 -1.07 19.51
N PRO A 31 -8.11 0.19 19.79
CA PRO A 31 -8.56 0.91 20.97
C PRO A 31 -10.09 0.98 21.04
N SER A 32 -10.65 0.89 22.23
CA SER A 32 -12.10 1.04 22.44
C SER A 32 -12.56 2.50 22.29
N CYS A 33 -13.85 2.69 22.10
CA CYS A 33 -14.51 4.01 22.01
C CYS A 33 -14.09 4.87 20.81
N ILE A 34 -13.49 4.27 19.77
CA ILE A 34 -13.24 4.96 18.51
C ILE A 34 -14.52 4.92 17.68
N ASP A 35 -14.98 6.08 17.23
CA ASP A 35 -16.12 6.19 16.31
C ASP A 35 -15.73 5.58 14.94
N ILE A 36 -16.54 4.62 14.49
CA ILE A 36 -16.33 3.92 13.23
C ILE A 36 -17.18 4.60 12.16
N ASP A 37 -16.52 5.39 11.33
CA ASP A 37 -17.09 5.98 10.13
C ASP A 37 -17.09 4.90 9.02
N PHE A 38 -18.23 4.25 8.84
CA PHE A 38 -18.40 3.17 7.85
C PHE A 38 -18.26 3.67 6.41
N ASP A 39 -18.72 4.89 6.14
CA ASP A 39 -18.63 5.51 4.82
C ASP A 39 -17.18 5.79 4.47
N PHE A 40 -16.40 6.30 5.42
CA PHE A 40 -14.96 6.48 5.25
C PHE A 40 -14.24 5.14 4.97
N VAL A 41 -14.55 4.07 5.71
CA VAL A 41 -13.95 2.76 5.46
C VAL A 41 -14.30 2.26 4.06
N GLN A 42 -15.56 2.43 3.62
CA GLN A 42 -15.98 2.04 2.29
C GLN A 42 -15.32 2.90 1.19
N GLU A 43 -15.12 4.19 1.44
CA GLU A 43 -14.42 5.07 0.50
C GLU A 43 -12.94 4.65 0.32
N GLU A 44 -12.23 4.32 1.39
CA GLU A 44 -10.87 3.77 1.31
C GLU A 44 -10.82 2.48 0.46
N LEU A 45 -11.82 1.61 0.58
CA LEU A 45 -11.97 0.43 -0.29
C LEU A 45 -12.27 0.83 -1.73
N ASN A 46 -13.12 1.83 -1.95
CA ASN A 46 -13.43 2.36 -3.27
C ASN A 46 -12.17 2.92 -3.95
N ARG A 47 -11.30 3.60 -3.23
CA ARG A 47 -9.99 4.10 -3.73
C ARG A 47 -9.06 2.96 -4.18
N ARG A 48 -9.19 1.75 -3.60
CA ARG A 48 -8.39 0.57 -3.93
C ARG A 48 -8.98 -0.26 -5.08
N ARG A 49 -10.31 -0.36 -5.20
CA ARG A 49 -11.00 -1.29 -6.10
C ARG A 49 -10.57 -1.16 -7.57
N PRO A 50 -10.71 -2.20 -8.41
CA PRO A 50 -10.55 -2.10 -9.85
C PRO A 50 -11.71 -1.32 -10.49
N GLY A 51 -11.55 -0.91 -11.76
CA GLY A 51 -12.66 -0.33 -12.54
C GLY A 51 -13.02 1.13 -12.20
N GLN A 52 -12.13 1.87 -11.54
CA GLN A 52 -12.41 3.25 -11.12
C GLN A 52 -12.32 4.28 -12.27
N SER A 53 -11.59 3.95 -13.33
CA SER A 53 -11.37 4.86 -14.46
C SER A 53 -11.05 4.10 -15.74
N SER A 54 -11.01 4.79 -16.88
CA SER A 54 -10.57 4.24 -18.16
C SER A 54 -9.09 3.80 -18.16
N LEU A 55 -8.32 4.23 -17.16
CA LEU A 55 -6.90 3.87 -16.98
C LEU A 55 -6.71 2.53 -16.28
N SER A 56 -7.75 1.97 -15.67
CA SER A 56 -7.71 0.71 -14.96
C SER A 56 -8.31 -0.45 -15.79
N THR A 57 -8.29 -1.64 -15.21
CA THR A 57 -8.99 -2.80 -15.75
C THR A 57 -10.50 -2.57 -15.82
N SER A 58 -11.17 -3.23 -16.77
CA SER A 58 -12.65 -3.22 -16.88
C SER A 58 -13.35 -4.10 -15.84
N ARG A 59 -12.63 -4.79 -14.96
CA ARG A 59 -13.20 -5.54 -13.84
C ARG A 59 -13.88 -4.56 -12.88
N ASN A 60 -15.12 -4.84 -12.49
CA ASN A 60 -15.88 -4.02 -11.56
C ASN A 60 -16.28 -4.87 -10.34
N GLU A 61 -15.85 -4.43 -9.16
CA GLU A 61 -16.17 -5.06 -7.88
C GLU A 61 -16.74 -3.99 -6.95
N THR A 62 -17.73 -4.33 -6.16
CA THR A 62 -18.29 -3.39 -5.17
C THR A 62 -17.41 -3.27 -3.93
N ASP A 63 -16.64 -4.32 -3.62
CA ASP A 63 -15.76 -4.45 -2.44
C ASP A 63 -16.45 -3.98 -1.14
N ARG A 64 -17.74 -4.36 -0.94
CA ARG A 64 -18.51 -3.92 0.22
C ARG A 64 -18.08 -4.70 1.46
N VAL A 65 -17.61 -3.98 2.48
CA VAL A 65 -17.20 -4.59 3.74
C VAL A 65 -18.41 -4.90 4.63
N GLN A 66 -18.38 -6.07 5.29
CA GLN A 66 -19.32 -6.48 6.33
C GLN A 66 -18.54 -6.73 7.62
N PHE A 67 -18.86 -5.98 8.67
CA PHE A 67 -18.29 -6.20 10.00
C PHE A 67 -19.14 -7.23 10.75
N LEU A 68 -18.49 -8.15 11.43
CA LEU A 68 -19.13 -9.29 12.10
C LEU A 68 -19.01 -9.22 13.64
N SER A 69 -18.04 -8.46 14.17
CA SER A 69 -17.80 -8.31 15.61
C SER A 69 -16.98 -7.05 15.92
N GLY A 70 -16.84 -6.73 17.21
CA GLY A 70 -15.94 -5.71 17.72
C GLY A 70 -16.45 -4.27 17.59
N ILE A 71 -17.69 -4.08 17.14
CA ILE A 71 -18.34 -2.76 16.98
C ILE A 71 -19.70 -2.79 17.65
N PHE A 72 -20.01 -1.80 18.47
CA PHE A 72 -21.30 -1.62 19.13
C PHE A 72 -21.70 -0.14 19.09
N GLU A 73 -22.92 0.16 18.65
CA GLU A 73 -23.43 1.53 18.48
C GLU A 73 -22.48 2.47 17.73
N GLY A 74 -21.86 1.95 16.66
CA GLY A 74 -20.92 2.70 15.82
C GLY A 74 -19.53 2.93 16.43
N LYS A 75 -19.22 2.32 17.58
CA LYS A 75 -17.92 2.45 18.25
C LYS A 75 -17.19 1.12 18.38
N SER A 76 -15.86 1.17 18.32
CA SER A 76 -15.03 0.01 18.67
C SER A 76 -15.17 -0.36 20.14
N THR A 77 -15.23 -1.67 20.44
CA THR A 77 -15.43 -2.19 21.79
C THR A 77 -14.15 -2.61 22.50
N GLY A 78 -13.03 -2.65 21.77
CA GLY A 78 -11.78 -3.26 22.25
C GLY A 78 -11.71 -4.79 22.00
N ALA A 79 -12.85 -5.43 21.66
CA ALA A 79 -12.86 -6.82 21.23
C ALA A 79 -12.35 -6.95 19.78
N PRO A 80 -11.92 -8.17 19.33
CA PRO A 80 -11.50 -8.37 17.96
C PRO A 80 -12.57 -8.00 16.94
N ILE A 81 -12.18 -7.19 15.94
CA ILE A 81 -13.06 -6.79 14.83
C ILE A 81 -12.87 -7.78 13.70
N ALA A 82 -13.86 -8.64 13.48
CA ALA A 82 -13.90 -9.53 12.32
C ALA A 82 -14.68 -8.88 11.18
N PHE A 83 -14.20 -9.06 9.95
CA PHE A 83 -14.86 -8.55 8.75
C PHE A 83 -14.67 -9.47 7.55
N ILE A 84 -15.57 -9.37 6.58
CA ILE A 84 -15.49 -10.03 5.27
C ILE A 84 -15.86 -9.05 4.16
N VAL A 85 -15.33 -9.31 2.96
CA VAL A 85 -15.68 -8.66 1.69
C VAL A 85 -15.93 -9.77 0.67
N PRO A 86 -17.17 -9.98 0.20
CA PRO A 86 -17.50 -11.01 -0.79
C PRO A 86 -16.81 -10.76 -2.14
N ASN A 87 -16.42 -11.85 -2.80
CA ASN A 87 -15.96 -11.85 -4.19
C ASN A 87 -17.16 -12.04 -5.12
N SER A 88 -17.66 -10.98 -5.74
CA SER A 88 -18.91 -11.02 -6.53
C SER A 88 -18.70 -11.17 -8.04
N ASN A 89 -17.53 -10.87 -8.58
CA ASN A 89 -17.27 -10.81 -10.02
C ASN A 89 -16.01 -11.59 -10.43
N GLN A 90 -15.84 -12.77 -9.81
CA GLN A 90 -14.79 -13.71 -10.20
C GLN A 90 -15.24 -14.52 -11.43
N ASN A 91 -14.38 -14.59 -12.45
CA ASN A 91 -14.56 -15.49 -13.58
C ASN A 91 -13.38 -16.46 -13.63
N SER A 92 -13.61 -17.67 -13.14
CA SER A 92 -12.56 -18.68 -13.03
C SER A 92 -12.13 -19.24 -14.40
N SER A 93 -13.03 -19.22 -15.39
CA SER A 93 -12.72 -19.72 -16.76
C SER A 93 -11.66 -18.89 -17.49
N ASP A 94 -11.47 -17.61 -17.12
CA ASP A 94 -10.40 -16.77 -17.67
C ASP A 94 -8.99 -17.31 -17.38
N TYR A 95 -8.86 -18.28 -16.47
CA TYR A 95 -7.60 -18.83 -15.99
C TYR A 95 -7.33 -20.30 -16.33
N ASP A 96 -8.23 -20.97 -17.05
CA ASP A 96 -8.08 -22.40 -17.40
C ASP A 96 -6.84 -22.64 -18.26
N SER A 97 -6.51 -21.71 -19.16
CA SER A 97 -5.27 -21.75 -19.97
C SER A 97 -3.98 -21.56 -19.16
N LEU A 98 -4.10 -21.13 -17.87
CA LEU A 98 -2.97 -20.89 -16.97
C LEU A 98 -2.70 -22.04 -16.01
N LYS A 99 -3.50 -23.11 -16.06
CA LYS A 99 -3.39 -24.23 -15.14
C LYS A 99 -1.99 -24.84 -15.13
N ASP A 100 -1.46 -25.05 -16.32
CA ASP A 100 -0.18 -25.74 -16.55
C ASP A 100 0.96 -24.80 -16.97
N ILE A 101 0.76 -23.47 -16.91
CA ILE A 101 1.75 -22.48 -17.33
C ILE A 101 2.15 -21.60 -16.14
N PHE A 102 3.45 -21.27 -16.06
CA PHE A 102 3.97 -20.32 -15.07
C PHE A 102 4.19 -18.95 -15.73
N ARG A 103 3.40 -17.96 -15.34
CA ARG A 103 3.51 -16.60 -15.90
C ARG A 103 4.87 -15.96 -15.55
N PRO A 104 5.57 -15.35 -16.53
CA PRO A 104 6.82 -14.64 -16.26
C PRO A 104 6.67 -13.58 -15.19
N SER A 105 7.62 -13.49 -14.25
CA SER A 105 7.62 -12.54 -13.12
C SER A 105 6.40 -12.55 -12.20
N HIS A 106 5.50 -13.54 -12.34
CA HIS A 106 4.41 -13.82 -11.40
C HIS A 106 4.86 -14.83 -10.33
N ALA A 107 4.09 -14.95 -9.25
CA ALA A 107 4.42 -15.88 -8.15
C ALA A 107 4.09 -17.35 -8.45
N ASP A 108 3.59 -17.68 -9.63
CA ASP A 108 3.06 -19.01 -9.97
C ASP A 108 4.05 -20.15 -9.66
N TYR A 109 5.25 -20.06 -10.22
CA TYR A 109 6.30 -21.07 -10.05
C TYR A 109 6.78 -21.14 -8.59
N THR A 110 7.13 -20.01 -8.01
CA THR A 110 7.67 -19.95 -6.64
C THR A 110 6.63 -20.39 -5.60
N TYR A 111 5.36 -20.09 -5.83
CA TYR A 111 4.26 -20.53 -4.97
C TYR A 111 4.08 -22.06 -5.06
N PHE A 112 4.06 -22.59 -6.27
CA PHE A 112 3.96 -24.04 -6.50
C PHE A 112 5.13 -24.80 -5.89
N GLN A 113 6.36 -24.35 -6.10
CA GLN A 113 7.56 -24.96 -5.53
C GLN A 113 7.56 -24.92 -3.99
N LYS A 114 7.03 -23.87 -3.40
CA LYS A 114 7.02 -23.71 -1.94
C LYS A 114 5.95 -24.56 -1.25
N PHE A 115 4.75 -24.62 -1.84
CA PHE A 115 3.58 -25.21 -1.17
C PHE A 115 3.13 -26.55 -1.77
N GLY A 116 3.69 -26.97 -2.92
CA GLY A 116 3.32 -28.20 -3.63
C GLY A 116 1.96 -28.14 -4.34
N ILE A 117 1.18 -27.10 -4.08
CA ILE A 117 -0.13 -26.85 -4.69
C ILE A 117 -0.32 -25.36 -4.97
N ARG A 118 -1.01 -25.05 -6.07
CA ARG A 118 -1.35 -23.70 -6.48
C ARG A 118 -2.81 -23.64 -6.90
N ASP A 119 -3.56 -22.68 -6.36
CA ASP A 119 -4.81 -22.26 -7.01
C ASP A 119 -4.45 -21.37 -8.22
N TYR A 120 -4.59 -21.94 -9.43
CA TYR A 120 -4.26 -21.23 -10.68
C TYR A 120 -5.25 -20.12 -11.01
N ARG A 121 -6.41 -20.08 -10.37
CA ARG A 121 -7.45 -19.07 -10.57
C ARG A 121 -7.00 -17.74 -9.95
N GLY A 122 -6.42 -16.87 -10.75
CA GLY A 122 -6.08 -15.48 -10.40
C GLY A 122 -4.88 -15.25 -9.47
N GLY A 123 -4.22 -16.28 -8.95
CA GLY A 123 -3.03 -16.16 -8.11
C GLY A 123 -3.25 -16.23 -6.60
N GLY A 124 -4.46 -16.59 -6.14
CA GLY A 124 -4.75 -16.90 -4.73
C GLY A 124 -4.28 -15.81 -3.75
N ARG A 125 -3.49 -16.20 -2.75
CA ARG A 125 -2.89 -15.30 -1.73
C ARG A 125 -1.80 -14.37 -2.28
N SER A 126 -1.23 -14.63 -3.46
CA SER A 126 -0.26 -13.74 -4.10
C SER A 126 -0.90 -12.63 -4.93
N SER A 127 -2.22 -12.64 -5.09
CA SER A 127 -2.98 -11.63 -5.82
C SER A 127 -3.03 -10.29 -5.06
N ALA A 128 -3.01 -9.17 -5.81
CA ALA A 128 -3.24 -7.84 -5.24
C ALA A 128 -4.65 -7.68 -4.62
N ARG A 129 -5.59 -8.60 -4.89
CA ARG A 129 -6.92 -8.55 -4.29
C ARG A 129 -6.90 -8.73 -2.76
N ILE A 130 -5.94 -9.48 -2.21
CA ILE A 130 -5.81 -9.65 -0.75
C ILE A 130 -5.55 -8.34 0.01
N THR A 131 -5.12 -7.29 -0.69
CA THR A 131 -4.91 -5.96 -0.09
C THR A 131 -6.19 -5.31 0.42
N ILE A 132 -7.37 -5.83 0.07
CA ILE A 132 -8.66 -5.47 0.68
C ILE A 132 -8.56 -5.50 2.21
N ALA A 133 -8.08 -6.60 2.78
CA ALA A 133 -7.97 -6.74 4.23
C ALA A 133 -7.04 -5.70 4.85
N ARG A 134 -5.95 -5.34 4.16
CA ARG A 134 -5.02 -4.29 4.60
C ARG A 134 -5.68 -2.91 4.59
N VAL A 135 -6.50 -2.62 3.57
CA VAL A 135 -7.18 -1.32 3.44
C VAL A 135 -8.26 -1.17 4.51
N VAL A 136 -9.04 -2.22 4.82
CA VAL A 136 -10.00 -2.17 5.94
C VAL A 136 -9.28 -1.92 7.27
N ALA A 137 -8.23 -2.67 7.58
CA ALA A 137 -7.47 -2.47 8.81
C ALA A 137 -6.81 -1.09 8.88
N GLY A 138 -6.25 -0.63 7.75
CA GLY A 138 -5.64 0.69 7.63
C GLY A 138 -6.65 1.83 7.79
N ALA A 139 -7.87 1.67 7.27
CA ALA A 139 -8.94 2.66 7.44
C ALA A 139 -9.33 2.80 8.92
N LEU A 140 -9.49 1.68 9.64
CA LEU A 140 -9.74 1.70 11.08
C LEU A 140 -8.56 2.30 11.85
N ALA A 141 -7.32 1.99 11.46
CA ALA A 141 -6.13 2.60 12.05
C ALA A 141 -6.08 4.12 11.81
N LYS A 142 -6.45 4.60 10.61
CA LYS A 142 -6.56 6.03 10.31
C LYS A 142 -7.60 6.72 11.21
N LEU A 143 -8.76 6.09 11.46
CA LEU A 143 -9.77 6.63 12.37
C LEU A 143 -9.20 6.81 13.79
N ALA A 144 -8.49 5.82 14.32
CA ALA A 144 -7.83 5.94 15.61
C ALA A 144 -6.74 7.03 15.64
N LEU A 145 -5.92 7.11 14.57
CA LEU A 145 -4.84 8.11 14.48
C LEU A 145 -5.35 9.55 14.35
N ARG A 146 -6.53 9.78 13.78
CA ARG A 146 -7.17 11.12 13.73
C ARG A 146 -7.39 11.70 15.10
N HIS A 147 -7.69 10.88 16.11
CA HIS A 147 -7.88 11.35 17.50
C HIS A 147 -6.63 11.96 18.12
N ILE A 148 -5.46 11.68 17.56
CA ILE A 148 -4.17 12.25 18.00
C ILE A 148 -3.58 13.22 16.97
N GLY A 149 -4.37 13.67 16.00
CA GLY A 149 -3.97 14.68 15.02
C GLY A 149 -3.08 14.16 13.88
N VAL A 150 -2.88 12.85 13.73
CA VAL A 150 -2.07 12.28 12.65
C VAL A 150 -2.87 12.20 11.35
N SER A 151 -2.32 12.77 10.29
CA SER A 151 -2.84 12.71 8.93
C SER A 151 -1.87 11.99 8.01
N ILE A 152 -2.38 11.10 7.16
CA ILE A 152 -1.61 10.31 6.20
C ILE A 152 -2.17 10.53 4.82
N LYS A 153 -1.35 11.02 3.89
CA LYS A 153 -1.69 11.21 2.49
C LYS A 153 -0.60 10.60 1.61
N ALA A 154 -1.01 9.84 0.60
CA ALA A 154 -0.09 9.34 -0.41
C ALA A 154 -0.56 9.75 -1.81
N TYR A 155 0.37 9.89 -2.73
CA TYR A 155 0.10 10.31 -4.09
C TYR A 155 1.08 9.66 -5.07
N VAL A 156 0.70 9.63 -6.34
CA VAL A 156 1.57 9.15 -7.42
C VAL A 156 2.57 10.26 -7.78
N SER A 157 3.83 10.00 -7.55
CA SER A 157 4.93 10.92 -7.88
C SER A 157 5.67 10.56 -9.17
N GLN A 158 5.46 9.33 -9.70
CA GLN A 158 6.06 8.91 -10.97
C GLN A 158 5.25 7.80 -11.64
N VAL A 159 5.14 7.86 -12.98
CA VAL A 159 4.69 6.75 -13.83
C VAL A 159 5.69 6.62 -14.98
N GLY A 160 6.33 5.45 -15.10
CA GLY A 160 7.39 5.25 -16.08
C GLY A 160 8.48 6.31 -15.99
N LYS A 161 8.66 7.10 -17.05
CA LYS A 161 9.64 8.21 -17.11
C LYS A 161 9.06 9.57 -16.72
N VAL A 162 7.74 9.69 -16.62
CA VAL A 162 7.09 10.94 -16.20
C VAL A 162 7.15 11.05 -14.69
N ARG A 163 7.83 12.08 -14.18
CA ARG A 163 8.13 12.26 -12.77
C ARG A 163 7.75 13.67 -12.31
N LEU A 164 7.13 13.75 -11.14
CA LEU A 164 6.92 14.99 -10.41
C LEU A 164 8.25 15.45 -9.81
N SER A 165 8.67 16.69 -10.10
CA SER A 165 9.97 17.22 -9.63
C SER A 165 9.85 17.99 -8.32
N GLN A 166 8.65 18.47 -7.96
CA GLN A 166 8.41 19.28 -6.77
C GLN A 166 8.48 18.42 -5.51
N HIS A 167 9.06 18.99 -4.45
CA HIS A 167 9.02 18.41 -3.12
C HIS A 167 7.60 18.46 -2.54
N TYR A 168 7.23 17.51 -1.68
CA TYR A 168 5.87 17.40 -1.12
C TYR A 168 5.40 18.67 -0.41
N SER A 169 6.33 19.43 0.20
CA SER A 169 6.02 20.68 0.91
C SER A 169 5.56 21.83 -0.01
N GLN A 170 5.78 21.70 -1.31
CA GLN A 170 5.40 22.67 -2.34
C GLN A 170 4.08 22.30 -3.03
N LEU A 171 3.47 21.16 -2.65
CA LEU A 171 2.29 20.61 -3.28
C LEU A 171 1.04 20.82 -2.40
N ASP A 172 -0.09 21.13 -3.03
CA ASP A 172 -1.38 21.02 -2.36
C ASP A 172 -1.88 19.56 -2.41
N LEU A 173 -1.68 18.84 -1.32
CA LEU A 173 -2.09 17.45 -1.20
C LEU A 173 -3.63 17.26 -1.13
N ASN A 174 -4.44 18.32 -1.18
CA ASN A 174 -5.89 18.19 -1.33
C ASN A 174 -6.28 17.87 -2.77
N ASN A 175 -5.40 18.13 -3.73
CA ASN A 175 -5.62 17.86 -5.15
C ASN A 175 -5.34 16.39 -5.55
N ILE A 176 -4.97 15.50 -4.61
CA ILE A 176 -4.63 14.09 -4.93
C ILE A 176 -5.78 13.36 -5.64
N GLU A 177 -7.00 13.52 -5.17
CA GLU A 177 -8.16 12.80 -5.69
C GLU A 177 -8.88 13.54 -6.84
N THR A 178 -8.38 14.70 -7.31
CA THR A 178 -9.00 15.47 -8.40
C THR A 178 -8.85 14.79 -9.76
N ASN A 179 -7.90 13.85 -9.89
CA ASN A 179 -7.66 13.12 -11.13
C ASN A 179 -7.47 11.62 -10.91
N SER A 180 -7.64 10.85 -11.97
CA SER A 180 -7.62 9.38 -11.92
C SER A 180 -6.23 8.76 -11.67
N VAL A 181 -5.15 9.54 -11.80
CA VAL A 181 -3.78 9.10 -11.51
C VAL A 181 -3.42 9.33 -10.05
N ARG A 182 -4.12 10.24 -9.37
CA ARG A 182 -3.80 10.67 -7.99
C ARG A 182 -2.45 11.36 -7.88
N CYS A 183 -2.14 12.22 -8.83
CA CYS A 183 -1.00 13.11 -8.81
C CYS A 183 -1.51 14.53 -8.47
N PRO A 184 -0.95 15.22 -7.45
CA PRO A 184 -1.45 16.53 -7.02
C PRO A 184 -1.12 17.69 -7.99
N ASP A 185 -0.32 17.44 -9.03
CA ASP A 185 0.03 18.39 -10.09
C ASP A 185 -0.69 18.00 -11.39
N GLU A 186 -1.63 18.83 -11.85
CA GLU A 186 -2.52 18.49 -12.98
C GLU A 186 -1.79 18.39 -14.33
N PRO A 187 -0.82 19.24 -14.70
CA PRO A 187 0.01 19.06 -15.88
C PRO A 187 0.71 17.69 -15.91
N VAL A 188 1.40 17.35 -14.84
CA VAL A 188 2.11 16.07 -14.70
C VAL A 188 1.13 14.88 -14.68
N ALA A 189 -0.03 15.04 -14.02
CA ALA A 189 -1.09 14.04 -14.02
C ALA A 189 -1.59 13.74 -15.44
N THR A 190 -1.74 14.77 -16.27
CA THR A 190 -2.16 14.62 -17.67
C THR A 190 -1.13 13.83 -18.47
N GLU A 191 0.16 14.13 -18.34
CA GLU A 191 1.23 13.36 -19.00
C GLU A 191 1.25 11.91 -18.55
N MET A 192 1.11 11.65 -17.24
CA MET A 192 1.02 10.29 -16.68
C MET A 192 -0.19 9.53 -17.26
N GLN A 193 -1.35 10.19 -17.38
CA GLN A 193 -2.55 9.58 -17.96
C GLN A 193 -2.33 9.22 -19.45
N GLN A 194 -1.69 10.09 -20.22
CA GLN A 194 -1.36 9.81 -21.62
C GLN A 194 -0.42 8.62 -21.75
N LEU A 195 0.62 8.55 -20.90
CA LEU A 195 1.54 7.42 -20.88
C LEU A 195 0.83 6.10 -20.54
N ILE A 196 -0.06 6.08 -19.54
CA ILE A 196 -0.82 4.87 -19.16
C ILE A 196 -1.73 4.44 -20.33
N LYS A 197 -2.42 5.38 -21.00
CA LYS A 197 -3.28 5.10 -22.16
C LYS A 197 -2.48 4.48 -23.32
N ALA A 198 -1.34 5.07 -23.65
CA ALA A 198 -0.45 4.56 -24.71
C ALA A 198 0.08 3.15 -24.36
N THR A 199 0.49 2.94 -23.10
CA THR A 199 0.94 1.63 -22.61
C THR A 199 -0.16 0.58 -22.71
N LYS A 200 -1.41 0.94 -22.32
CA LYS A 200 -2.58 0.06 -22.46
C LYS A 200 -2.84 -0.32 -23.90
N ALA A 201 -2.78 0.66 -24.82
CA ALA A 201 -3.01 0.42 -26.24
C ALA A 201 -1.96 -0.51 -26.88
N SER A 202 -0.71 -0.50 -26.37
CA SER A 202 0.35 -1.43 -26.81
C SER A 202 0.28 -2.82 -26.17
N GLY A 203 -0.71 -3.09 -25.32
CA GLY A 203 -0.83 -4.35 -24.59
C GLY A 203 0.25 -4.57 -23.54
N ASN A 204 0.92 -3.50 -23.10
CA ASN A 204 2.01 -3.53 -22.12
C ASN A 204 1.56 -3.01 -20.76
N SER A 205 2.48 -2.94 -19.79
CA SER A 205 2.30 -2.38 -18.46
C SER A 205 3.46 -1.45 -18.09
N VAL A 206 3.18 -0.51 -17.19
CA VAL A 206 4.17 0.45 -16.69
C VAL A 206 4.12 0.51 -15.17
N GLY A 207 5.28 0.67 -14.54
CA GLY A 207 5.44 0.88 -13.10
C GLY A 207 5.50 2.37 -12.75
N GLY A 208 5.80 2.64 -11.49
CA GLY A 208 5.98 4.02 -11.02
C GLY A 208 6.26 4.08 -9.52
N VAL A 209 6.08 5.25 -8.94
CA VAL A 209 6.41 5.55 -7.55
C VAL A 209 5.22 6.21 -6.86
N VAL A 210 4.93 5.77 -5.64
CA VAL A 210 4.02 6.43 -4.70
C VAL A 210 4.85 7.11 -3.62
N THR A 211 4.58 8.40 -3.38
CA THR A 211 5.11 9.15 -2.25
C THR A 211 4.04 9.22 -1.16
N CYS A 212 4.44 8.97 0.08
CA CYS A 212 3.56 9.08 1.25
C CYS A 212 4.10 10.14 2.20
N VAL A 213 3.21 10.95 2.76
CA VAL A 213 3.49 12.00 3.74
C VAL A 213 2.59 11.80 4.95
N VAL A 214 3.20 11.80 6.13
CA VAL A 214 2.52 11.76 7.42
C VAL A 214 2.76 13.07 8.12
N LYS A 215 1.68 13.74 8.51
CA LYS A 215 1.72 14.97 9.31
C LYS A 215 1.20 14.73 10.72
N GLY A 216 1.72 15.47 11.68
CA GLY A 216 1.29 15.39 13.08
C GLY A 216 1.71 14.11 13.80
N CYS A 217 2.71 13.40 13.28
CA CYS A 217 3.24 12.22 13.95
C CYS A 217 3.91 12.59 15.27
N PRO A 218 3.49 12.03 16.43
CA PRO A 218 4.12 12.36 17.71
C PRO A 218 5.58 11.87 17.74
N ILE A 219 6.40 12.55 18.53
CA ILE A 219 7.77 12.13 18.82
C ILE A 219 7.75 10.81 19.60
N GLY A 220 8.71 9.93 19.35
CA GLY A 220 8.95 8.74 20.16
C GLY A 220 8.44 7.44 19.55
N LEU A 221 7.85 7.44 18.35
CA LEU A 221 7.43 6.20 17.70
C LEU A 221 8.62 5.46 17.07
N GLY A 222 8.71 4.17 17.32
CA GLY A 222 9.82 3.33 16.89
C GLY A 222 10.86 3.09 17.99
N ASN A 223 11.95 2.43 17.63
CA ASN A 223 13.01 2.02 18.56
C ASN A 223 14.40 2.22 17.92
N PRO A 224 15.48 2.31 18.74
CA PRO A 224 16.79 2.69 18.22
C PRO A 224 17.55 1.56 17.51
N GLU A 225 17.11 0.29 17.64
CA GLU A 225 17.83 -0.85 17.07
C GLU A 225 16.97 -1.61 16.03
N PHE A 226 16.51 -2.83 16.29
CA PHE A 226 15.86 -3.68 15.28
C PHE A 226 14.45 -3.24 14.88
N ALA A 227 13.72 -2.59 15.76
CA ALA A 227 12.37 -2.12 15.50
C ALA A 227 12.32 -0.62 15.11
N LYS A 228 13.32 -0.13 14.37
CA LYS A 228 13.36 1.23 13.84
C LYS A 228 12.12 1.53 13.04
N LEU A 229 11.53 2.71 13.21
CA LEU A 229 10.28 3.07 12.54
C LEU A 229 10.41 2.96 11.00
N HIS A 230 11.49 3.48 10.42
CA HIS A 230 11.72 3.36 8.98
C HIS A 230 11.91 1.91 8.51
N ALA A 231 12.49 1.04 9.35
CA ALA A 231 12.63 -0.38 9.01
C ALA A 231 11.27 -1.09 9.01
N GLN A 232 10.39 -0.77 9.97
CA GLN A 232 9.02 -1.29 10.01
C GLN A 232 8.17 -0.76 8.84
N LEU A 233 8.29 0.54 8.50
CA LEU A 233 7.65 1.12 7.31
C LEU A 233 8.17 0.45 6.04
N GLY A 234 9.48 0.27 5.90
CA GLY A 234 10.09 -0.43 4.76
C GLY A 234 9.60 -1.86 4.62
N ALA A 235 9.55 -2.62 5.71
CA ALA A 235 9.00 -3.99 5.71
C ALA A 235 7.52 -4.02 5.32
N ALA A 236 6.72 -3.07 5.84
CA ALA A 236 5.31 -2.93 5.49
C ALA A 236 5.13 -2.64 4.00
N MET A 237 5.87 -1.67 3.45
CA MET A 237 5.79 -1.26 2.03
C MET A 237 6.28 -2.37 1.09
N LEU A 238 7.40 -3.01 1.40
CA LEU A 238 7.94 -4.12 0.59
C LEU A 238 7.07 -5.39 0.66
N SER A 239 6.16 -5.50 1.63
CA SER A 239 5.15 -6.55 1.68
C SER A 239 3.97 -6.31 0.72
N ILE A 240 3.85 -5.14 0.10
CA ILE A 240 2.81 -4.83 -0.88
C ILE A 240 3.17 -5.50 -2.21
N ASN A 241 2.16 -6.08 -2.87
CA ASN A 241 2.35 -6.69 -4.18
C ASN A 241 2.97 -5.69 -5.18
N ALA A 242 3.94 -6.15 -5.97
CA ALA A 242 4.69 -5.38 -6.95
C ALA A 242 5.65 -4.31 -6.40
N ALA A 243 5.70 -4.04 -5.10
CA ALA A 243 6.71 -3.16 -4.51
C ALA A 243 8.12 -3.72 -4.72
N LYS A 244 9.08 -2.84 -5.07
CA LYS A 244 10.46 -3.18 -5.42
C LYS A 244 11.50 -2.31 -4.73
N GLY A 245 11.10 -1.16 -4.22
CA GLY A 245 11.99 -0.25 -3.53
C GLY A 245 11.25 0.57 -2.50
N PHE A 246 11.98 0.97 -1.48
CA PHE A 246 11.55 1.87 -0.41
C PHE A 246 12.71 2.79 -0.06
N GLU A 247 12.43 4.07 0.06
CA GLU A 247 13.36 5.06 0.59
C GLU A 247 12.59 6.12 1.38
N TYR A 248 13.22 6.72 2.39
CA TYR A 248 12.62 7.74 3.24
C TYR A 248 13.55 8.95 3.39
N GLY A 249 12.99 10.11 3.65
CA GLY A 249 13.74 11.35 3.66
C GLY A 249 14.45 11.60 2.33
N ALA A 250 15.70 12.03 2.38
CA ALA A 250 16.55 12.20 1.19
C ALA A 250 16.86 10.87 0.46
N GLY A 251 16.67 9.72 1.14
CA GLY A 251 16.80 8.41 0.51
C GLY A 251 18.18 8.15 -0.09
N PHE A 252 18.23 7.64 -1.32
CA PHE A 252 19.45 7.33 -2.04
C PHE A 252 20.30 8.56 -2.38
N ASP A 253 19.68 9.75 -2.50
CA ASP A 253 20.40 11.00 -2.79
C ASP A 253 21.40 11.35 -1.66
N SER A 254 21.13 10.90 -0.42
CA SER A 254 22.04 11.08 0.72
C SER A 254 23.42 10.43 0.53
N ALA A 255 23.53 9.41 -0.32
CA ALA A 255 24.79 8.71 -0.56
C ALA A 255 25.82 9.59 -1.31
N ALA A 256 25.37 10.60 -2.04
CA ALA A 256 26.20 11.53 -2.79
C ALA A 256 26.40 12.87 -2.05
N ALA A 257 25.75 13.08 -0.90
CA ALA A 257 25.76 14.33 -0.16
C ALA A 257 26.84 14.34 0.94
N TYR A 258 27.25 15.53 1.37
CA TYR A 258 28.08 15.71 2.53
C TYR A 258 27.27 15.80 3.81
N GLY A 259 27.86 15.47 4.96
CA GLY A 259 27.18 15.56 6.25
C GLY A 259 26.70 16.97 6.58
N SER A 260 27.42 18.01 6.19
CA SER A 260 26.98 19.42 6.32
C SER A 260 25.68 19.73 5.58
N ASP A 261 25.41 19.06 4.46
CA ASP A 261 24.25 19.30 3.64
C ASP A 261 23.04 18.50 4.15
N MET A 262 23.32 17.39 4.83
CA MET A 262 22.30 16.41 5.28
C MET A 262 21.86 16.61 6.73
N ASN A 263 22.66 17.29 7.57
CA ASN A 263 22.32 17.48 8.98
C ASN A 263 21.12 18.42 9.14
N ASP A 264 20.05 17.89 9.71
CA ASP A 264 18.86 18.65 10.07
C ASP A 264 19.14 19.36 11.40
N GLU A 265 19.55 20.65 11.33
CA GLU A 265 19.87 21.47 12.50
C GLU A 265 18.62 21.66 13.36
N TRP A 266 18.75 21.41 14.66
CA TRP A 266 17.69 21.68 15.63
C TRP A 266 17.46 23.18 15.81
N ARG A 267 16.20 23.57 15.94
CA ARG A 267 15.78 24.93 16.29
C ARG A 267 14.72 24.91 17.40
N CYS A 268 14.64 25.99 18.15
CA CYS A 268 13.55 26.25 19.08
C CYS A 268 12.96 27.62 18.75
N GLU A 269 11.69 27.65 18.33
CA GLU A 269 10.98 28.88 18.00
C GLU A 269 9.70 28.95 18.82
N ALA A 270 9.51 30.01 19.58
CA ALA A 270 8.36 30.20 20.46
C ALA A 270 8.10 29.03 21.44
N GLY A 271 9.14 28.29 21.82
CA GLY A 271 9.04 27.12 22.72
C GLY A 271 8.78 25.79 21.98
N GLU A 272 8.58 25.82 20.67
CA GLU A 272 8.43 24.62 19.85
C GLU A 272 9.80 24.19 19.32
N ILE A 273 10.14 22.90 19.53
CA ILE A 273 11.37 22.29 19.04
C ILE A 273 11.08 21.60 17.71
N GLY A 274 11.88 21.89 16.72
CA GLY A 274 11.82 21.28 15.39
C GLY A 274 13.17 21.32 14.69
N THR A 275 13.22 20.98 13.41
CA THR A 275 14.42 21.05 12.60
C THR A 275 14.30 22.12 11.50
N ARG A 276 15.43 22.64 11.00
CA ARG A 276 15.46 23.63 9.91
C ARG A 276 15.21 23.00 8.54
N THR A 277 15.64 21.76 8.39
CA THR A 277 15.45 20.91 7.21
C THR A 277 14.87 19.59 7.67
N ASN A 278 14.44 18.74 6.74
CA ASN A 278 13.89 17.42 7.07
C ASN A 278 14.46 16.34 6.13
N ASN A 279 15.78 16.34 5.97
CA ASN A 279 16.48 15.34 5.14
C ASN A 279 16.35 13.93 5.74
N SER A 280 16.24 13.83 7.07
CA SER A 280 16.00 12.58 7.80
C SER A 280 14.58 12.01 7.60
N GLY A 281 13.68 12.77 6.96
CA GLY A 281 12.31 12.31 6.70
C GLY A 281 11.49 12.02 7.95
N GLY A 282 11.61 12.85 9.00
CA GLY A 282 10.85 12.74 10.25
C GLY A 282 11.30 11.63 11.19
N ILE A 283 12.41 10.93 10.89
CA ILE A 283 12.88 9.78 11.68
C ILE A 283 14.39 9.87 11.91
N GLN A 284 14.77 10.02 13.17
CA GLN A 284 16.19 10.07 13.59
C GLN A 284 16.48 8.94 14.58
N GLY A 285 17.60 8.24 14.40
CA GLY A 285 17.94 7.08 15.23
C GLY A 285 16.91 5.93 15.21
N GLY A 286 15.97 5.91 14.26
CA GLY A 286 14.89 4.94 14.16
C GLY A 286 13.61 5.34 14.90
N ILE A 287 13.56 6.57 15.43
CA ILE A 287 12.46 7.11 16.25
C ILE A 287 11.92 8.36 15.55
N SER A 288 10.59 8.56 15.55
CA SER A 288 9.98 9.78 15.02
C SER A 288 10.41 11.00 15.83
N ASN A 289 10.73 12.11 15.14
CA ASN A 289 11.25 13.33 15.73
C ASN A 289 10.25 14.52 15.79
N GLY A 290 9.01 14.29 15.34
CA GLY A 290 7.95 15.30 15.32
C GLY A 290 7.78 16.00 13.97
N GLU A 291 8.77 15.93 13.08
CA GLU A 291 8.65 16.44 11.72
C GLU A 291 7.78 15.53 10.84
N ASP A 292 7.38 16.03 9.68
CA ASP A 292 6.64 15.24 8.69
C ASP A 292 7.45 13.99 8.31
N ILE A 293 6.83 12.81 8.40
CA ILE A 293 7.44 11.59 7.87
C ILE A 293 7.11 11.50 6.38
N TYR A 294 8.12 11.41 5.52
CA TYR A 294 7.89 11.18 4.10
C TYR A 294 8.82 10.10 3.55
N PHE A 295 8.25 9.33 2.61
CA PHE A 295 8.96 8.22 1.98
C PHE A 295 8.38 7.91 0.59
N ARG A 296 9.12 7.14 -0.22
CA ARG A 296 8.77 6.74 -1.57
C ARG A 296 8.76 5.22 -1.71
N VAL A 297 7.80 4.69 -2.46
CA VAL A 297 7.67 3.26 -2.74
C VAL A 297 7.62 3.04 -4.24
N ALA A 298 8.60 2.29 -4.77
CA ALA A 298 8.66 1.95 -6.18
C ALA A 298 7.89 0.65 -6.48
N PHE A 299 7.04 0.69 -7.50
CA PHE A 299 6.26 -0.45 -7.99
C PHE A 299 6.71 -0.85 -9.39
N LYS A 300 6.98 -2.16 -9.59
CA LYS A 300 7.28 -2.68 -10.91
C LYS A 300 6.03 -2.70 -11.81
N PRO A 301 6.19 -2.76 -13.14
CA PRO A 301 5.10 -3.05 -14.06
C PRO A 301 4.38 -4.36 -13.70
N VAL A 302 3.10 -4.46 -14.03
CA VAL A 302 2.31 -5.69 -13.87
C VAL A 302 2.93 -6.78 -14.74
N ALA A 303 3.11 -7.97 -14.18
CA ALA A 303 3.76 -9.08 -14.88
C ALA A 303 2.92 -9.65 -16.06
N THR A 304 1.59 -9.58 -15.93
CA THR A 304 0.67 -10.10 -16.95
C THR A 304 0.41 -9.03 -18.02
N ILE A 305 0.94 -9.24 -19.23
CA ILE A 305 0.82 -8.34 -20.38
C ILE A 305 0.21 -9.08 -21.57
N LEU A 306 -0.40 -8.33 -22.49
CA LEU A 306 -1.06 -8.87 -23.69
C LEU A 306 -0.07 -9.08 -24.87
N GLN A 307 1.22 -9.18 -24.56
CA GLN A 307 2.28 -9.43 -25.52
C GLN A 307 2.80 -10.86 -25.35
N LYS A 308 3.33 -11.41 -26.45
CA LYS A 308 3.92 -12.75 -26.47
C LYS A 308 5.18 -12.80 -25.60
N GLN A 309 5.27 -13.80 -24.74
CA GLN A 309 6.39 -14.02 -23.81
C GLN A 309 6.83 -15.47 -23.85
N GLN A 310 8.10 -15.73 -23.57
CA GLN A 310 8.63 -17.07 -23.35
C GLN A 310 8.47 -17.46 -21.88
N THR A 311 8.10 -18.70 -21.62
CA THR A 311 7.95 -19.25 -20.27
C THR A 311 8.11 -20.77 -20.28
N ILE A 312 7.77 -21.40 -19.15
CA ILE A 312 7.73 -22.87 -19.02
C ILE A 312 6.34 -23.35 -18.59
N ASP A 313 6.03 -24.57 -18.95
CA ASP A 313 4.87 -25.30 -18.42
C ASP A 313 5.21 -26.04 -17.11
N SER A 314 4.23 -26.75 -16.55
CA SER A 314 4.37 -27.53 -15.32
C SER A 314 5.30 -28.74 -15.45
N GLU A 315 5.58 -29.19 -16.68
CA GLU A 315 6.51 -30.30 -16.98
C GLU A 315 7.94 -29.80 -17.22
N GLY A 316 8.15 -28.47 -17.29
CA GLY A 316 9.46 -27.85 -17.51
C GLY A 316 9.79 -27.63 -18.99
N ASN A 317 8.83 -27.78 -19.91
CA ASN A 317 9.05 -27.51 -21.31
C ASN A 317 8.98 -26.00 -21.59
N ASN A 318 9.84 -25.50 -22.50
CA ASN A 318 9.76 -24.11 -22.96
C ASN A 318 8.53 -23.92 -23.86
N VAL A 319 7.70 -22.93 -23.50
CA VAL A 319 6.47 -22.61 -24.23
C VAL A 319 6.33 -21.12 -24.48
N GLU A 320 5.60 -20.76 -25.52
CA GLU A 320 5.19 -19.39 -25.75
C GLU A 320 3.84 -19.12 -25.09
N PHE A 321 3.72 -17.98 -24.46
CA PHE A 321 2.52 -17.57 -23.75
C PHE A 321 2.14 -16.14 -24.10
N THR A 322 0.86 -15.90 -24.32
CA THR A 322 0.26 -14.57 -24.38
C THR A 322 -0.90 -14.54 -23.41
N ALA A 323 -0.85 -13.64 -22.43
CA ALA A 323 -1.93 -13.51 -21.48
C ALA A 323 -3.21 -13.02 -22.16
N THR A 324 -4.32 -13.54 -21.70
CA THR A 324 -5.66 -13.07 -22.06
C THR A 324 -6.34 -12.47 -20.81
N GLY A 325 -7.43 -11.74 -21.00
CA GLY A 325 -8.22 -11.21 -19.89
C GLY A 325 -7.93 -9.74 -19.55
N ARG A 326 -8.43 -9.31 -18.38
CA ARG A 326 -8.53 -7.91 -17.99
C ARG A 326 -7.45 -7.57 -16.96
N HIS A 327 -6.36 -6.94 -17.38
CA HIS A 327 -5.25 -6.56 -16.52
C HIS A 327 -5.09 -5.04 -16.42
N ASP A 328 -4.56 -4.57 -15.28
CA ASP A 328 -4.24 -3.16 -15.11
C ASP A 328 -2.98 -2.81 -15.92
N PRO A 329 -2.99 -1.77 -16.76
CA PRO A 329 -1.77 -1.29 -17.42
C PRO A 329 -0.80 -0.63 -16.44
N CYS A 330 -1.33 -0.11 -15.31
CA CYS A 330 -0.54 0.50 -14.24
C CYS A 330 -1.28 0.32 -12.91
N VAL A 331 -0.61 -0.27 -11.91
CA VAL A 331 -1.20 -0.48 -10.57
C VAL A 331 -0.97 0.70 -9.63
N VAL A 332 -0.10 1.65 -9.99
CA VAL A 332 0.39 2.69 -9.09
C VAL A 332 -0.73 3.56 -8.52
N PRO A 333 -1.72 4.04 -9.30
CA PRO A 333 -2.84 4.82 -8.74
C PRO A 333 -3.66 4.09 -7.68
N ARG A 334 -3.82 2.77 -7.83
CA ARG A 334 -4.54 1.93 -6.86
C ARG A 334 -3.71 1.60 -5.62
N SER A 335 -2.39 1.69 -5.73
CA SER A 335 -1.48 1.41 -4.61
C SER A 335 -1.45 2.54 -3.57
N VAL A 336 -1.92 3.73 -3.91
CA VAL A 336 -1.97 4.90 -3.01
C VAL A 336 -2.69 4.56 -1.71
N SER A 337 -3.93 4.08 -1.76
CA SER A 337 -4.70 3.72 -0.56
C SER A 337 -4.08 2.55 0.22
N ILE A 338 -3.36 1.64 -0.45
CA ILE A 338 -2.69 0.52 0.21
C ILE A 338 -1.45 1.01 0.97
N VAL A 339 -0.67 1.93 0.39
CA VAL A 339 0.48 2.56 1.04
C VAL A 339 0.03 3.31 2.28
N GLU A 340 -1.01 4.13 2.17
CA GLU A 340 -1.59 4.85 3.32
C GLU A 340 -2.08 3.88 4.41
N ALA A 341 -2.77 2.80 4.03
CA ALA A 341 -3.30 1.81 4.96
C ALA A 341 -2.20 1.11 5.76
N MET A 342 -1.13 0.66 5.07
CA MET A 342 0.00 0.01 5.73
C MET A 342 0.78 0.98 6.62
N THR A 343 0.89 2.25 6.22
CA THR A 343 1.47 3.32 7.04
C THR A 343 0.67 3.51 8.32
N ALA A 344 -0.65 3.61 8.21
CA ALA A 344 -1.54 3.79 9.37
C ALA A 344 -1.41 2.63 10.36
N MET A 345 -1.36 1.39 9.87
CA MET A 345 -1.18 0.21 10.73
C MET A 345 0.15 0.25 11.49
N VAL A 346 1.26 0.61 10.82
CA VAL A 346 2.58 0.73 11.46
C VAL A 346 2.58 1.82 12.52
N LEU A 347 2.01 2.98 12.21
CA LEU A 347 2.00 4.13 13.14
C LEU A 347 1.12 3.87 14.34
N LEU A 348 -0.08 3.30 14.16
CA LEU A 348 -0.96 2.98 15.28
C LEU A 348 -0.34 1.90 16.19
N ASP A 349 0.26 0.85 15.62
CA ASP A 349 0.94 -0.19 16.38
C ASP A 349 2.08 0.40 17.23
N ASN A 350 2.92 1.26 16.63
CA ASN A 350 4.00 1.93 17.36
C ASN A 350 3.49 2.96 18.39
N TYR A 351 2.39 3.66 18.11
CA TYR A 351 1.76 4.56 19.08
C TYR A 351 1.28 3.82 20.31
N LEU A 352 0.59 2.69 20.13
CA LEU A 352 0.13 1.87 21.25
C LEU A 352 1.30 1.29 22.06
N LEU A 353 2.36 0.84 21.38
CA LEU A 353 3.59 0.37 22.04
C LEU A 353 4.26 1.50 22.84
N ASN A 354 4.31 2.71 22.29
CA ASN A 354 4.92 3.86 22.94
C ASN A 354 4.19 4.29 24.22
N LYS A 355 2.86 4.10 24.28
CA LYS A 355 2.06 4.38 25.50
C LYS A 355 2.53 3.61 26.73
N ALA A 356 3.22 2.47 26.56
CA ALA A 356 3.74 1.65 27.63
C ALA A 356 5.21 1.95 27.97
N THR A 357 5.84 2.94 27.31
CA THR A 357 7.29 3.20 27.44
C THR A 357 7.62 4.09 28.63
N GLN A 358 6.70 4.99 28.99
CA GLN A 358 6.87 5.91 30.13
C GLN A 358 5.63 5.83 31.03
N MET A 359 5.87 5.83 32.34
CA MET A 359 4.85 5.89 33.38
C MET A 359 4.63 7.33 33.87
#